data_759ce0a215307f384176bd10296d34db
#
_entry.id   759ce0a215307f384176bd10296d34db
#
_cell.length_a   1.000
_cell.length_b   1.000
_cell.length_c   1.000
_cell.angle_alpha   90.00
_cell.angle_beta   90.00
_cell.angle_gamma   90.00
#
_symmetry.space_group_name_H-M   'P 1'
#
loop_
_entity.id
_entity.type
_entity.pdbx_description
1 polymer ?
#
loop_
_entity_poly.entity_id
_entity_poly.type
_entity_poly.pdbx_seq_one_letter_code
_entity_poly.pdbx_strand_id
1 'polypeptide(L)'
;YQQIKNKKEVTTAAGVVCGMSYEQKGICYERLARDIMCLAGPSQDLYTDYYRFLWAYDEITDRQKRRMEYCIIGMSAYRLWWDLSRGSQSLRVLGFYPQTKKLHHLDWAEDAAEAWEDQRICEKLMGQDFLERDFLGRFPGIAEICETKREEIYTPSKEQRKEDAKSIERIFHKPYPETYKENLAVLERWLEFLQKNNIKAVFLFMPFPAQFCELTSGEMKRQTYLVLENLCRKYGADLIDLGGDQTAFTDADFFDWSHLNAAGAAKVTRYLNEYLMRETKQEDRMRGLHLRPADAQDCRFLYELRNDPLVRASSFHTEEIPYEQHQKWYEQKRKNENCRIYILEDAGAPVGQVRADRDERGESAEISYAIAEWARGNGYASWMLAAAEEQLSEKGFCRELLAEVKNDNIASQKVFQKLGYEEQREDYGFSYRRAIGQNADGK
;
A
#
# COMPACT_ATOMS: atom_id res chain seq x y z
N TYR A 1 -2.42 -9.23 15.71
CA TYR A 1 -2.29 -10.56 16.34
C TYR A 1 -2.79 -11.69 15.43
N GLN A 2 -3.95 -11.51 14.76
CA GLN A 2 -4.46 -12.50 13.79
C GLN A 2 -3.61 -12.58 12.50
N GLN A 3 -3.08 -11.45 11.98
CA GLN A 3 -2.23 -11.44 10.79
C GLN A 3 -0.90 -12.19 10.99
N ILE A 4 -0.35 -12.19 12.21
CA ILE A 4 0.91 -12.89 12.51
C ILE A 4 0.68 -14.38 12.82
N LYS A 5 -0.55 -14.80 13.18
CA LYS A 5 -0.92 -16.22 13.37
C LYS A 5 -0.90 -17.04 12.07
N ASN A 6 -1.09 -16.40 10.93
CA ASN A 6 -0.98 -17.07 9.64
C ASN A 6 0.50 -17.11 9.22
N LYS A 7 1.23 -18.11 9.68
CA LYS A 7 2.61 -18.39 9.21
C LYS A 7 2.78 -18.38 7.69
N LYS A 8 1.69 -18.44 6.92
CA LYS A 8 1.69 -18.31 5.46
C LYS A 8 1.90 -16.89 4.97
N GLU A 9 1.42 -15.85 5.69
CA GLU A 9 1.48 -14.44 5.24
C GLU A 9 2.87 -13.82 5.42
N VAL A 10 3.65 -14.28 6.42
CA VAL A 10 5.04 -13.86 6.61
C VAL A 10 5.99 -14.47 5.55
N THR A 11 5.50 -15.43 4.76
CA THR A 11 6.40 -16.27 3.92
C THR A 11 6.86 -15.59 2.63
N THR A 12 6.26 -14.49 2.20
CA THR A 12 6.56 -13.85 0.91
C THR A 12 6.91 -12.36 1.00
N ALA A 13 6.77 -11.72 2.17
CA ALA A 13 6.91 -10.28 2.31
C ALA A 13 8.26 -9.74 1.83
N ALA A 14 8.22 -8.83 0.86
CA ALA A 14 9.38 -8.07 0.39
C ALA A 14 9.77 -6.96 1.38
N GLY A 15 8.95 -6.68 2.38
CA GLY A 15 9.24 -5.68 3.38
C GLY A 15 8.20 -5.57 4.48
N VAL A 16 8.41 -4.59 5.34
CA VAL A 16 7.53 -4.29 6.48
C VAL A 16 7.26 -2.79 6.57
N VAL A 17 6.07 -2.43 7.08
CA VAL A 17 5.75 -1.08 7.53
C VAL A 17 5.62 -1.11 9.05
N CYS A 18 6.42 -0.30 9.72
CA CYS A 18 6.34 -0.02 11.14
C CYS A 18 5.81 1.40 11.33
N GLY A 19 5.02 1.64 12.37
CA GLY A 19 4.44 2.96 12.58
C GLY A 19 3.24 2.96 13.51
N MET A 20 2.49 4.04 13.45
CA MET A 20 1.31 4.28 14.26
C MET A 20 0.02 3.83 13.53
N SER A 21 -1.13 4.23 14.07
CA SER A 21 -2.42 4.05 13.40
C SER A 21 -2.52 4.79 12.05
N TYR A 22 -1.67 5.77 11.80
CA TYR A 22 -1.62 6.51 10.55
C TYR A 22 -1.20 5.62 9.39
N GLU A 23 -0.10 4.89 9.54
CA GLU A 23 0.40 3.93 8.56
C GLU A 23 -0.51 2.69 8.50
N GLN A 24 -0.98 2.21 9.66
CA GLN A 24 -1.87 1.05 9.73
C GLN A 24 -3.15 1.25 8.90
N LYS A 25 -3.76 2.44 9.00
CA LYS A 25 -5.03 2.78 8.35
C LYS A 25 -4.85 3.49 7.01
N GLY A 26 -3.75 4.22 6.85
CA GLY A 26 -3.49 5.10 5.71
C GLY A 26 -2.82 4.41 4.53
N ILE A 27 -2.66 3.08 4.53
CA ILE A 27 -2.08 2.31 3.44
C ILE A 27 -3.04 1.17 3.07
N CYS A 28 -3.33 1.01 1.78
CA CYS A 28 -4.05 -0.14 1.24
C CYS A 28 -3.05 -1.26 0.95
N TYR A 29 -2.75 -2.08 1.95
CA TYR A 29 -1.70 -3.09 1.87
C TYR A 29 -1.93 -4.11 0.75
N GLU A 30 -3.18 -4.45 0.49
CA GLU A 30 -3.62 -5.35 -0.59
C GLU A 30 -3.39 -4.78 -2.01
N ARG A 31 -3.08 -3.49 -2.11
CA ARG A 31 -2.83 -2.78 -3.38
C ARG A 31 -1.38 -2.35 -3.54
N LEU A 32 -0.50 -2.74 -2.62
CA LEU A 32 0.92 -2.44 -2.75
C LEU A 32 1.53 -3.29 -3.88
N ALA A 33 2.42 -2.67 -4.66
CA ALA A 33 3.17 -3.31 -5.75
C ALA A 33 4.16 -4.39 -5.26
N ARG A 34 4.37 -4.46 -3.97
CA ARG A 34 5.18 -5.47 -3.29
C ARG A 34 4.40 -6.00 -2.10
N ASP A 35 4.60 -7.26 -1.78
CA ASP A 35 4.05 -7.86 -0.57
C ASP A 35 4.76 -7.26 0.67
N ILE A 36 4.10 -6.32 1.32
CA ILE A 36 4.62 -5.58 2.47
C ILE A 36 3.75 -5.88 3.69
N MET A 37 4.37 -6.39 4.75
CA MET A 37 3.68 -6.71 6.00
C MET A 37 3.46 -5.47 6.86
N CYS A 38 2.28 -5.34 7.45
CA CYS A 38 1.96 -4.28 8.40
C CYS A 38 2.32 -4.69 9.84
N LEU A 39 3.30 -4.01 10.42
CA LEU A 39 3.60 -4.05 11.86
C LEU A 39 3.16 -2.78 12.59
N ALA A 40 2.63 -1.79 11.86
CA ALA A 40 2.11 -0.56 12.44
C ALA A 40 0.88 -0.84 13.32
N GLY A 41 0.71 -0.03 14.35
CA GLY A 41 -0.41 -0.17 15.29
C GLY A 41 -0.71 1.11 16.08
N PRO A 42 -1.89 1.16 16.73
CA PRO A 42 -2.31 2.39 17.40
C PRO A 42 -1.32 2.84 18.47
N SER A 43 -0.92 4.11 18.38
CA SER A 43 -0.10 4.80 19.39
C SER A 43 1.30 4.20 19.61
N GLN A 44 1.78 3.29 18.76
CA GLN A 44 3.13 2.75 18.91
C GLN A 44 4.17 3.86 18.91
N ASP A 45 5.21 3.71 19.72
CA ASP A 45 6.40 4.54 19.71
C ASP A 45 7.55 3.87 18.93
N LEU A 46 8.63 4.58 18.71
CA LEU A 46 9.78 4.05 17.96
C LEU A 46 10.48 2.89 18.68
N TYR A 47 10.44 2.89 20.00
CA TYR A 47 10.97 1.79 20.80
C TYR A 47 10.19 0.48 20.54
N THR A 48 8.87 0.55 20.66
CA THR A 48 7.98 -0.59 20.41
C THR A 48 8.10 -1.08 18.96
N ASP A 49 8.15 -0.16 18.00
CA ASP A 49 8.31 -0.51 16.58
C ASP A 49 9.59 -1.28 16.32
N TYR A 50 10.71 -0.80 16.85
CA TYR A 50 12.02 -1.43 16.68
C TYR A 50 12.03 -2.87 17.22
N TYR A 51 11.55 -3.07 18.45
CA TYR A 51 11.57 -4.42 19.04
C TYR A 51 10.53 -5.36 18.42
N ARG A 52 9.40 -4.84 17.95
CA ARG A 52 8.44 -5.63 17.15
C ARG A 52 9.02 -6.02 15.79
N PHE A 53 9.75 -5.11 15.15
CA PHE A 53 10.47 -5.42 13.93
C PHE A 53 11.51 -6.54 14.16
N LEU A 54 12.34 -6.43 15.20
CA LEU A 54 13.32 -7.46 15.54
C LEU A 54 12.66 -8.81 15.80
N TRP A 55 11.60 -8.83 16.59
CA TRP A 55 10.84 -10.05 16.84
C TRP A 55 10.30 -10.66 15.53
N ALA A 56 9.66 -9.88 14.68
CA ALA A 56 9.14 -10.36 13.40
C ALA A 56 10.25 -10.86 12.47
N TYR A 57 11.41 -10.19 12.47
CA TYR A 57 12.58 -10.61 11.71
C TYR A 57 13.18 -11.92 12.21
N ASP A 58 13.18 -12.18 13.52
CA ASP A 58 13.67 -13.43 14.11
C ASP A 58 12.74 -14.61 13.85
N GLU A 59 11.43 -14.38 13.75
CA GLU A 59 10.42 -15.42 13.48
C GLU A 59 10.43 -15.94 12.03
N ILE A 60 11.05 -15.23 11.09
CA ILE A 60 11.11 -15.61 9.67
C ILE A 60 12.36 -16.44 9.35
N THR A 61 12.23 -17.31 8.34
CA THR A 61 13.34 -18.16 7.88
C THR A 61 14.43 -17.35 7.17
N ASP A 62 15.64 -17.89 7.06
CA ASP A 62 16.75 -17.25 6.33
C ASP A 62 16.41 -16.98 4.85
N ARG A 63 15.57 -17.80 4.24
CA ARG A 63 15.08 -17.58 2.87
C ARG A 63 14.21 -16.33 2.80
N GLN A 64 13.37 -16.11 3.80
CA GLN A 64 12.49 -14.93 3.89
C GLN A 64 13.28 -13.67 4.26
N LYS A 65 14.27 -13.78 5.17
CA LYS A 65 15.20 -12.69 5.49
C LYS A 65 15.91 -12.17 4.24
N ARG A 66 16.35 -13.07 3.35
CA ARG A 66 16.98 -12.68 2.07
C ARG A 66 16.04 -12.02 1.07
N ARG A 67 14.72 -12.14 1.26
CA ARG A 67 13.71 -11.48 0.41
C ARG A 67 13.24 -10.14 0.95
N MET A 68 13.55 -9.84 2.20
CA MET A 68 13.17 -8.57 2.81
C MET A 68 14.06 -7.46 2.26
N GLU A 69 13.48 -6.64 1.39
CA GLU A 69 14.16 -5.55 0.69
C GLU A 69 13.95 -4.21 1.41
N TYR A 70 12.80 -4.04 2.09
CA TYR A 70 12.39 -2.73 2.63
C TYR A 70 11.94 -2.82 4.09
N CYS A 71 12.29 -1.77 4.85
CA CYS A 71 11.68 -1.44 6.13
C CYS A 71 11.19 0.01 6.06
N ILE A 72 9.87 0.19 5.97
CA ILE A 72 9.22 1.50 5.92
C ILE A 72 8.90 1.90 7.35
N ILE A 73 9.46 3.04 7.80
CA ILE A 73 9.32 3.56 9.16
C ILE A 73 8.44 4.81 9.11
N GLY A 74 7.23 4.70 9.64
CA GLY A 74 6.29 5.81 9.72
C GLY A 74 6.81 6.92 10.62
N MET A 75 6.74 8.17 10.15
CA MET A 75 7.19 9.35 10.86
C MET A 75 6.12 10.43 10.90
N SER A 76 6.18 11.25 11.95
CA SER A 76 5.40 12.46 12.11
C SER A 76 6.22 13.51 12.87
N ALA A 77 5.78 14.77 12.89
CA ALA A 77 6.51 15.86 13.49
C ALA A 77 6.86 15.64 14.99
N TYR A 78 6.08 14.85 15.71
CA TYR A 78 6.25 14.61 17.14
C TYR A 78 6.82 13.23 17.48
N ARG A 79 7.03 12.34 16.49
CA ARG A 79 7.40 10.94 16.70
C ARG A 79 8.65 10.74 17.54
N LEU A 80 9.64 11.62 17.42
CA LEU A 80 10.87 11.57 18.20
C LEU A 80 10.66 11.84 19.68
N TRP A 81 9.58 12.53 20.06
CA TRP A 81 9.21 12.82 21.45
C TRP A 81 8.10 11.94 21.99
N TRP A 82 7.58 11.03 21.17
CA TRP A 82 6.48 10.17 21.55
C TRP A 82 6.98 8.94 22.31
N ASP A 83 6.36 8.71 23.49
CA ASP A 83 6.61 7.57 24.33
C ASP A 83 5.25 7.01 24.80
N LEU A 84 4.91 5.82 24.33
CA LEU A 84 3.64 5.19 24.66
C LEU A 84 3.52 4.90 26.16
N SER A 85 4.62 4.53 26.82
CA SER A 85 4.65 4.17 28.24
C SER A 85 4.34 5.34 29.18
N ARG A 86 4.59 6.59 28.75
CA ARG A 86 4.34 7.82 29.51
C ARG A 86 2.98 8.45 29.24
N GLY A 87 2.19 7.89 28.32
CA GLY A 87 0.89 8.42 27.93
C GLY A 87 -0.28 7.83 28.73
N SER A 88 -1.48 8.37 28.50
CA SER A 88 -2.72 7.82 29.05
C SER A 88 -3.06 6.41 28.53
N GLN A 89 -2.34 5.93 27.57
CA GLN A 89 -2.49 4.61 26.94
C GLN A 89 -1.30 3.69 27.22
N SER A 90 -0.53 3.99 28.28
CA SER A 90 0.69 3.26 28.65
C SER A 90 0.48 1.74 28.80
N LEU A 91 -0.67 1.30 29.29
CA LEU A 91 -1.00 -0.12 29.41
C LEU A 91 -0.99 -0.87 28.06
N ARG A 92 -1.07 -0.17 26.92
CA ARG A 92 -0.93 -0.81 25.60
C ARG A 92 0.45 -1.41 25.36
N VAL A 93 1.47 -0.90 26.04
CA VAL A 93 2.84 -1.46 25.98
C VAL A 93 2.84 -2.93 26.40
N LEU A 94 2.02 -3.30 27.39
CA LEU A 94 1.87 -4.67 27.86
C LEU A 94 1.37 -5.61 26.76
N GLY A 95 0.53 -5.12 25.83
CA GLY A 95 0.04 -5.91 24.69
C GLY A 95 1.15 -6.32 23.71
N PHE A 96 2.28 -5.63 23.71
CA PHE A 96 3.43 -5.94 22.87
C PHE A 96 4.49 -6.80 23.60
N TYR A 97 4.44 -6.83 24.91
CA TYR A 97 5.42 -7.56 25.74
C TYR A 97 5.58 -9.04 25.39
N PRO A 98 4.48 -9.82 25.14
CA PRO A 98 4.61 -11.23 24.80
C PRO A 98 5.47 -11.47 23.55
N GLN A 99 5.51 -10.51 22.63
CA GLN A 99 6.30 -10.54 21.41
C GLN A 99 7.72 -10.01 21.64
N THR A 100 7.82 -8.83 22.22
CA THR A 100 9.08 -8.08 22.29
C THR A 100 9.94 -8.49 23.48
N LYS A 101 9.34 -8.99 24.56
CA LYS A 101 9.98 -9.20 25.88
C LYS A 101 10.69 -7.94 26.37
N LYS A 102 10.17 -6.75 25.96
CA LYS A 102 10.73 -5.45 26.28
C LYS A 102 9.64 -4.52 26.79
N LEU A 103 9.96 -3.80 27.83
CA LEU A 103 9.15 -2.73 28.38
C LEU A 103 9.99 -1.46 28.44
N HIS A 104 9.35 -0.31 28.24
CA HIS A 104 9.98 0.98 28.17
C HIS A 104 9.36 1.88 29.26
N HIS A 105 10.16 2.42 30.16
CA HIS A 105 9.76 3.36 31.22
C HIS A 105 8.57 2.93 32.09
N LEU A 106 8.42 1.67 32.34
CA LEU A 106 7.44 1.13 33.29
C LEU A 106 8.18 0.54 34.49
N ASP A 107 8.39 1.35 35.53
CA ASP A 107 9.20 1.01 36.70
C ASP A 107 8.64 -0.17 37.54
N TRP A 108 7.36 -0.50 37.35
CA TRP A 108 6.66 -1.62 38.00
C TRP A 108 6.58 -2.87 37.08
N ALA A 109 7.27 -2.85 35.96
CA ALA A 109 7.00 -3.75 34.86
C ALA A 109 7.74 -5.09 34.92
N GLU A 110 8.83 -5.20 35.71
CA GLU A 110 9.50 -6.48 35.87
C GLU A 110 8.59 -7.49 36.56
N ASP A 111 7.89 -7.08 37.64
CA ASP A 111 6.91 -7.90 38.32
C ASP A 111 5.65 -8.16 37.50
N ALA A 112 5.22 -7.17 36.69
CA ALA A 112 4.08 -7.31 35.79
C ALA A 112 4.39 -8.16 34.55
N ALA A 113 5.64 -8.23 34.13
CA ALA A 113 6.07 -9.02 32.98
C ALA A 113 6.00 -10.53 33.28
N GLU A 114 6.43 -10.95 34.46
CA GLU A 114 6.24 -12.34 34.94
C GLU A 114 4.74 -12.66 35.10
N ALA A 115 3.98 -11.69 35.59
CA ALA A 115 2.54 -11.80 35.75
C ALA A 115 1.76 -11.89 34.42
N TRP A 116 2.27 -11.29 33.33
CA TRP A 116 1.61 -11.31 32.03
C TRP A 116 1.63 -12.68 31.35
N GLU A 117 2.58 -13.53 31.69
CA GLU A 117 2.60 -14.93 31.24
C GLU A 117 1.50 -15.77 31.90
N ASP A 118 0.95 -15.33 33.05
CA ASP A 118 -0.23 -15.90 33.68
C ASP A 118 -1.47 -15.05 33.34
N GLN A 119 -2.30 -15.54 32.41
CA GLN A 119 -3.54 -14.88 31.97
C GLN A 119 -4.45 -14.47 33.14
N ARG A 120 -4.44 -15.23 34.25
CA ARG A 120 -5.23 -14.96 35.46
C ARG A 120 -4.73 -13.74 36.22
N ILE A 121 -3.44 -13.43 36.14
CA ILE A 121 -2.86 -12.24 36.76
C ILE A 121 -3.13 -11.02 35.91
N CYS A 122 -3.11 -11.14 34.57
CA CYS A 122 -3.55 -10.08 33.66
C CYS A 122 -5.00 -9.67 33.90
N GLU A 123 -5.90 -10.64 34.01
CA GLU A 123 -7.32 -10.43 34.30
C GLU A 123 -7.50 -9.73 35.66
N LYS A 124 -6.67 -10.05 36.64
CA LYS A 124 -6.74 -9.48 38.00
C LYS A 124 -6.13 -8.07 38.10
N LEU A 125 -5.02 -7.79 37.39
CA LEU A 125 -4.34 -6.49 37.40
C LEU A 125 -5.04 -5.44 36.53
N MET A 126 -5.63 -5.87 35.41
CA MET A 126 -6.28 -4.98 34.46
C MET A 126 -7.79 -4.89 34.64
N GLY A 127 -8.36 -5.80 35.44
CA GLY A 127 -9.79 -5.98 35.58
C GLY A 127 -10.41 -6.62 34.33
N GLN A 128 -11.37 -7.51 34.55
CA GLN A 128 -12.08 -8.19 33.45
C GLN A 128 -12.75 -7.19 32.49
N ASP A 129 -13.24 -6.08 33.02
CA ASP A 129 -13.83 -4.97 32.26
C ASP A 129 -12.84 -4.25 31.32
N PHE A 130 -11.56 -4.18 31.68
CA PHE A 130 -10.55 -3.54 30.82
C PHE A 130 -10.15 -4.47 29.67
N LEU A 131 -9.95 -5.76 29.95
CA LEU A 131 -9.66 -6.75 28.92
C LEU A 131 -10.81 -6.92 27.94
N GLU A 132 -12.05 -7.02 28.41
CA GLU A 132 -13.23 -7.19 27.58
C GLU A 132 -13.66 -5.90 26.89
N ARG A 133 -13.62 -4.76 27.60
CA ARG A 133 -14.14 -3.48 27.10
C ARG A 133 -13.11 -2.64 26.37
N ASP A 134 -11.88 -2.59 26.86
CA ASP A 134 -10.83 -1.71 26.30
C ASP A 134 -9.77 -2.44 25.48
N PHE A 135 -9.53 -3.71 25.71
CA PHE A 135 -8.52 -4.46 24.98
C PHE A 135 -9.10 -5.50 23.99
N LEU A 136 -10.05 -6.31 24.40
CA LEU A 136 -10.68 -7.32 23.53
C LEU A 136 -11.98 -6.82 22.90
N GLY A 137 -12.77 -6.02 23.62
CA GLY A 137 -14.06 -5.50 23.17
C GLY A 137 -13.97 -4.32 22.21
N ARG A 138 -12.91 -3.48 22.31
CA ARG A 138 -12.69 -2.38 21.36
C ARG A 138 -11.94 -2.79 20.11
N PHE A 139 -11.23 -3.91 20.10
CA PHE A 139 -10.40 -4.31 18.97
C PHE A 139 -11.10 -5.13 17.87
N PRO A 140 -12.12 -5.95 18.12
CA PRO A 140 -12.98 -6.45 17.04
C PRO A 140 -13.76 -5.31 16.36
N GLY A 141 -14.24 -4.32 17.16
CA GLY A 141 -14.94 -3.15 16.66
C GLY A 141 -14.06 -2.12 15.95
N ILE A 142 -12.74 -2.09 16.19
CA ILE A 142 -11.84 -1.15 15.49
C ILE A 142 -11.66 -1.54 14.02
N ALA A 143 -11.56 -2.82 13.68
CA ALA A 143 -11.55 -3.25 12.29
C ALA A 143 -12.90 -2.91 11.62
N GLU A 144 -14.01 -3.21 12.27
CA GLU A 144 -15.36 -2.95 11.78
C GLU A 144 -15.71 -1.45 11.73
N ILE A 145 -15.35 -0.67 12.76
CA ILE A 145 -15.49 0.80 12.76
C ILE A 145 -14.55 1.47 11.74
N CYS A 146 -13.37 0.92 11.50
CA CYS A 146 -12.46 1.44 10.49
C CYS A 146 -12.92 1.14 9.06
N GLU A 147 -13.58 0.01 8.81
CA GLU A 147 -14.16 -0.30 7.50
C GLU A 147 -15.39 0.56 7.21
N THR A 148 -16.27 0.74 8.17
CA THR A 148 -17.48 1.57 8.00
C THR A 148 -17.21 3.05 7.88
N LYS A 149 -16.17 3.60 8.55
CA LYS A 149 -15.80 5.02 8.46
C LYS A 149 -14.83 5.36 7.32
N ARG A 150 -14.24 4.37 6.66
CA ARG A 150 -13.28 4.59 5.57
C ARG A 150 -13.86 5.37 4.39
N GLU A 151 -15.16 5.32 4.17
CA GLU A 151 -15.85 6.06 3.10
C GLU A 151 -16.30 7.47 3.54
N GLU A 152 -16.21 7.80 4.84
CA GLU A 152 -16.66 9.10 5.35
C GLU A 152 -15.63 10.20 5.04
N ILE A 153 -16.15 11.41 4.76
CA ILE A 153 -15.35 12.62 4.67
C ILE A 153 -15.48 13.39 5.97
N TYR A 154 -14.34 13.81 6.53
CA TYR A 154 -14.27 14.57 7.76
C TYR A 154 -14.89 15.97 7.59
N THR A 155 -16.07 16.15 8.14
CA THR A 155 -16.83 17.42 8.12
C THR A 155 -17.19 17.86 9.55
N PRO A 156 -16.21 18.28 10.36
CA PRO A 156 -16.43 18.55 11.79
C PRO A 156 -17.27 19.80 12.01
N SER A 157 -18.12 19.79 13.07
CA SER A 157 -18.76 20.99 13.59
C SER A 157 -17.72 21.96 14.19
N LYS A 158 -18.13 23.19 14.50
CA LYS A 158 -17.24 24.17 15.17
C LYS A 158 -16.80 23.67 16.55
N GLU A 159 -17.69 23.01 17.26
CA GLU A 159 -17.43 22.42 18.57
C GLU A 159 -16.44 21.26 18.45
N GLN A 160 -16.64 20.38 17.48
CA GLN A 160 -15.73 19.26 17.22
C GLN A 160 -14.33 19.77 16.86
N ARG A 161 -14.21 20.78 15.98
CA ARG A 161 -12.90 21.39 15.65
C ARG A 161 -12.15 21.91 16.89
N LYS A 162 -12.87 22.47 17.88
CA LYS A 162 -12.25 22.92 19.13
C LYS A 162 -11.74 21.76 19.99
N GLU A 163 -12.49 20.67 20.07
CA GLU A 163 -12.04 19.48 20.83
C GLU A 163 -10.87 18.78 20.13
N ASP A 164 -10.89 18.71 18.80
CA ASP A 164 -9.78 18.18 18.02
C ASP A 164 -8.52 19.03 18.19
N ALA A 165 -8.66 20.38 18.16
CA ALA A 165 -7.55 21.30 18.41
C ALA A 165 -6.89 21.02 19.77
N LYS A 166 -7.67 20.87 20.84
CA LYS A 166 -7.13 20.52 22.18
C LYS A 166 -6.42 19.15 22.17
N SER A 167 -6.89 18.22 21.37
CA SER A 167 -6.29 16.90 21.25
C SER A 167 -4.96 16.96 20.49
N ILE A 168 -4.89 17.75 19.43
CA ILE A 168 -3.68 18.02 18.65
C ILE A 168 -2.65 18.77 19.50
N GLU A 169 -3.06 19.85 20.16
CA GLU A 169 -2.17 20.63 21.03
C GLU A 169 -1.55 19.76 22.12
N ARG A 170 -2.33 18.87 22.76
CA ARG A 170 -1.81 17.94 23.78
C ARG A 170 -0.69 17.04 23.27
N ILE A 171 -0.70 16.68 21.99
CA ILE A 171 0.38 15.88 21.38
C ILE A 171 1.70 16.66 21.39
N PHE A 172 1.66 17.95 21.06
CA PHE A 172 2.85 18.80 20.93
C PHE A 172 3.31 19.43 22.26
N HIS A 173 2.48 19.38 23.31
CA HIS A 173 2.83 19.91 24.65
C HIS A 173 3.47 18.87 25.58
N LYS A 174 4.00 17.76 25.06
CA LYS A 174 4.69 16.74 25.85
C LYS A 174 6.21 16.85 25.65
N PRO A 175 6.91 17.66 26.47
CA PRO A 175 8.36 17.71 26.38
C PRO A 175 8.96 16.55 27.18
N TYR A 176 9.37 15.50 26.49
CA TYR A 176 10.19 14.45 27.08
C TYR A 176 11.58 14.48 26.40
N PRO A 177 12.53 15.33 26.88
CA PRO A 177 13.87 15.44 26.27
C PRO A 177 14.65 14.12 26.29
N GLU A 178 14.45 13.30 27.31
CA GLU A 178 15.05 11.97 27.44
C GLU A 178 14.51 11.06 26.33
N THR A 179 13.19 11.03 26.13
CA THR A 179 12.54 10.25 25.08
C THR A 179 13.08 10.62 23.69
N TYR A 180 13.32 11.89 23.42
CA TYR A 180 13.93 12.32 22.15
C TYR A 180 15.30 11.68 21.93
N LYS A 181 16.17 11.70 22.96
CA LYS A 181 17.53 11.11 22.87
C LYS A 181 17.47 9.60 22.69
N GLU A 182 16.57 8.94 23.43
CA GLU A 182 16.37 7.49 23.34
C GLU A 182 15.83 7.06 21.99
N ASN A 183 14.82 7.74 21.49
CA ASN A 183 14.25 7.46 20.17
C ASN A 183 15.25 7.69 19.04
N LEU A 184 16.12 8.71 19.17
CA LEU A 184 17.21 8.91 18.21
C LEU A 184 18.18 7.74 18.26
N ALA A 185 18.59 7.29 19.45
CA ALA A 185 19.49 6.14 19.61
C ALA A 185 18.82 4.83 19.15
N VAL A 186 17.52 4.68 19.29
CA VAL A 186 16.74 3.55 18.76
C VAL A 186 16.78 3.57 17.22
N LEU A 187 16.51 4.72 16.60
CA LEU A 187 16.57 4.84 15.14
C LEU A 187 17.96 4.54 14.59
N GLU A 188 19.01 5.05 15.21
CA GLU A 188 20.39 4.76 14.77
C GLU A 188 20.70 3.26 14.82
N ARG A 189 20.40 2.58 15.94
CA ARG A 189 20.56 1.12 16.06
C ARG A 189 19.74 0.35 15.04
N TRP A 190 18.51 0.82 14.77
CA TRP A 190 17.64 0.19 13.78
C TRP A 190 18.22 0.32 12.38
N LEU A 191 18.65 1.51 11.99
CA LEU A 191 19.27 1.76 10.68
C LEU A 191 20.58 1.00 10.48
N GLU A 192 21.41 0.88 11.53
CA GLU A 192 22.60 0.03 11.52
C GLU A 192 22.26 -1.44 11.28
N PHE A 193 21.21 -1.94 11.96
CA PHE A 193 20.72 -3.30 11.76
C PHE A 193 20.24 -3.50 10.31
N LEU A 194 19.43 -2.58 9.78
CA LEU A 194 18.89 -2.66 8.42
C LEU A 194 20.03 -2.64 7.39
N GLN A 195 20.98 -1.74 7.53
CA GLN A 195 22.14 -1.63 6.65
C GLN A 195 22.98 -2.91 6.64
N LYS A 196 23.26 -3.47 7.83
CA LYS A 196 24.00 -4.72 7.96
C LYS A 196 23.32 -5.92 7.29
N ASN A 197 21.98 -5.90 7.20
CA ASN A 197 21.19 -6.97 6.60
C ASN A 197 20.76 -6.67 5.16
N ASN A 198 21.28 -5.59 4.54
CA ASN A 198 20.93 -5.14 3.19
C ASN A 198 19.44 -4.84 3.00
N ILE A 199 18.78 -4.34 4.05
CA ILE A 199 17.38 -3.93 4.03
C ILE A 199 17.35 -2.40 3.85
N LYS A 200 16.69 -1.92 2.81
CA LYS A 200 16.53 -0.50 2.55
C LYS A 200 15.60 0.13 3.58
N ALA A 201 16.10 1.09 4.34
CA ALA A 201 15.28 1.90 5.24
C ALA A 201 14.59 3.01 4.45
N VAL A 202 13.30 3.20 4.68
CA VAL A 202 12.48 4.25 4.05
C VAL A 202 11.67 4.94 5.15
N PHE A 203 11.91 6.21 5.38
CA PHE A 203 11.05 7.01 6.23
C PHE A 203 9.82 7.45 5.45
N LEU A 204 8.64 7.26 6.03
CA LEU A 204 7.37 7.70 5.47
C LEU A 204 6.77 8.77 6.38
N PHE A 205 6.76 10.01 5.91
CA PHE A 205 6.10 11.10 6.63
C PHE A 205 4.66 11.22 6.13
N MET A 206 3.70 10.86 6.99
CA MET A 206 2.29 10.81 6.63
C MET A 206 1.67 12.20 6.49
N PRO A 207 0.67 12.38 5.61
CA PRO A 207 -0.09 13.61 5.51
C PRO A 207 -1.09 13.74 6.67
N PHE A 208 -1.47 14.99 6.99
CA PHE A 208 -2.46 15.32 8.00
C PHE A 208 -3.41 16.41 7.50
N PRO A 209 -4.64 16.54 8.06
CA PRO A 209 -5.57 17.61 7.74
C PRO A 209 -4.99 19.00 8.02
N ALA A 210 -5.53 20.02 7.36
CA ALA A 210 -5.04 21.40 7.48
C ALA A 210 -4.94 21.87 8.93
N GLN A 211 -5.98 21.64 9.74
CA GLN A 211 -5.99 22.03 11.16
C GLN A 211 -4.86 21.34 11.96
N PHE A 212 -4.55 20.08 11.69
CA PHE A 212 -3.45 19.39 12.33
C PHE A 212 -2.10 20.04 11.95
N CYS A 213 -1.93 20.35 10.67
CA CYS A 213 -0.72 20.98 10.16
C CYS A 213 -0.50 22.39 10.75
N GLU A 214 -1.57 23.18 10.88
CA GLU A 214 -1.55 24.52 11.47
C GLU A 214 -1.14 24.50 12.96
N LEU A 215 -1.61 23.52 13.72
CA LEU A 215 -1.33 23.35 15.14
C LEU A 215 -0.03 22.56 15.43
N THR A 216 0.61 22.03 14.41
CA THR A 216 1.87 21.30 14.56
C THR A 216 2.98 22.24 15.03
N SER A 217 3.73 21.83 16.06
CA SER A 217 4.91 22.56 16.53
C SER A 217 5.93 22.70 15.41
N GLY A 218 6.14 23.92 14.93
CA GLY A 218 7.12 24.22 13.89
C GLY A 218 8.55 23.81 14.27
N GLU A 219 8.89 23.94 15.56
CA GLU A 219 10.21 23.54 16.06
C GLU A 219 10.37 22.01 16.05
N MET A 220 9.39 21.22 16.54
CA MET A 220 9.44 19.76 16.48
C MET A 220 9.50 19.27 15.04
N LYS A 221 8.69 19.86 14.15
CA LYS A 221 8.70 19.54 12.71
C LYS A 221 10.10 19.77 12.13
N ARG A 222 10.66 20.96 12.33
CA ARG A 222 12.00 21.32 11.81
C ARG A 222 13.08 20.38 12.34
N GLN A 223 13.09 20.09 13.64
CA GLN A 223 14.06 19.18 14.24
C GLN A 223 13.92 17.76 13.69
N THR A 224 12.68 17.26 13.52
CA THR A 224 12.45 15.95 12.92
C THR A 224 13.03 15.87 11.51
N TYR A 225 12.77 16.85 10.66
CA TYR A 225 13.34 16.87 9.30
C TYR A 225 14.85 16.90 9.29
N LEU A 226 15.49 17.72 10.14
CA LEU A 226 16.95 17.76 10.27
C LEU A 226 17.54 16.39 10.67
N VAL A 227 16.89 15.71 11.61
CA VAL A 227 17.30 14.36 12.02
C VAL A 227 17.15 13.39 10.85
N LEU A 228 15.99 13.37 10.18
CA LEU A 228 15.74 12.46 9.07
C LEU A 228 16.72 12.69 7.91
N GLU A 229 16.98 13.93 7.52
CA GLU A 229 17.98 14.26 6.50
C GLU A 229 19.38 13.75 6.86
N ASN A 230 19.78 13.91 8.12
CA ASN A 230 21.08 13.42 8.59
C ASN A 230 21.13 11.89 8.59
N LEU A 231 20.09 11.21 9.04
CA LEU A 231 20.01 9.75 9.05
C LEU A 231 19.96 9.19 7.62
N CYS A 232 19.19 9.80 6.71
CA CYS A 232 19.18 9.43 5.30
C CYS A 232 20.57 9.51 4.68
N ARG A 233 21.30 10.61 4.94
CA ARG A 233 22.66 10.81 4.43
C ARG A 233 23.66 9.83 5.05
N LYS A 234 23.53 9.54 6.36
CA LYS A 234 24.47 8.66 7.09
C LYS A 234 24.28 7.18 6.72
N TYR A 235 23.04 6.73 6.60
CA TYR A 235 22.71 5.31 6.43
C TYR A 235 22.18 4.94 5.05
N GLY A 236 22.10 5.89 4.12
CA GLY A 236 21.54 5.64 2.78
C GLY A 236 20.06 5.37 2.80
N ALA A 237 19.34 5.82 3.84
CA ALA A 237 17.89 5.72 3.90
C ALA A 237 17.22 6.74 2.97
N ASP A 238 15.97 6.48 2.58
CA ASP A 238 15.18 7.42 1.79
C ASP A 238 14.05 8.04 2.63
N LEU A 239 13.56 9.18 2.18
CA LEU A 239 12.41 9.86 2.78
C LEU A 239 11.32 10.06 1.74
N ILE A 240 10.15 9.49 2.00
CA ILE A 240 8.90 9.79 1.30
C ILE A 240 8.14 10.79 2.18
N ASP A 241 8.13 12.05 1.79
CA ASP A 241 7.47 13.12 2.52
C ASP A 241 6.12 13.46 1.87
N LEU A 242 5.04 12.97 2.48
CA LEU A 242 3.68 13.31 2.10
C LEU A 242 3.05 14.38 3.01
N GLY A 243 3.71 14.72 4.13
CA GLY A 243 3.28 15.75 5.08
C GLY A 243 3.70 17.17 4.68
N GLY A 244 4.61 17.32 3.72
CA GLY A 244 5.06 18.59 3.18
C GLY A 244 4.20 19.12 2.03
N ASP A 245 3.57 18.23 1.27
CA ASP A 245 2.75 18.59 0.10
C ASP A 245 1.27 18.71 0.45
N GLN A 246 0.87 19.90 0.93
CA GLN A 246 -0.53 20.21 1.24
C GLN A 246 -1.42 20.33 -0.03
N THR A 247 -0.85 20.30 -1.23
CA THR A 247 -1.62 20.35 -2.47
C THR A 247 -2.09 18.97 -2.91
N ALA A 248 -1.37 17.91 -2.55
CA ALA A 248 -1.72 16.53 -2.89
C ALA A 248 -2.84 15.97 -1.99
N PHE A 249 -2.94 16.44 -0.75
CA PHE A 249 -3.94 15.99 0.22
C PHE A 249 -4.78 17.16 0.72
N THR A 250 -6.09 16.94 0.83
CA THR A 250 -7.07 17.91 1.32
C THR A 250 -7.85 17.32 2.50
N ASP A 251 -8.61 18.13 3.24
CA ASP A 251 -9.46 17.64 4.34
C ASP A 251 -10.46 16.55 3.88
N ALA A 252 -10.81 16.51 2.59
CA ALA A 252 -11.66 15.47 2.01
C ALA A 252 -11.01 14.07 1.96
N ASP A 253 -9.71 13.99 2.16
CA ASP A 253 -8.96 12.73 2.18
C ASP A 253 -8.92 12.06 3.57
N PHE A 254 -9.59 12.64 4.56
CA PHE A 254 -9.58 12.18 5.94
C PHE A 254 -10.99 11.84 6.43
N PHE A 255 -11.09 10.88 7.37
CA PHE A 255 -12.36 10.56 8.04
C PHE A 255 -12.43 11.09 9.49
N ASP A 256 -11.32 11.53 10.06
CA ASP A 256 -11.24 12.25 11.32
C ASP A 256 -10.08 13.26 11.30
N TRP A 257 -9.79 13.90 12.41
CA TRP A 257 -8.76 14.93 12.54
C TRP A 257 -7.31 14.45 12.32
N SER A 258 -7.08 13.17 12.03
CA SER A 258 -5.73 12.60 11.90
C SER A 258 -5.61 11.39 10.97
N HIS A 259 -6.70 10.72 10.61
CA HIS A 259 -6.65 9.49 9.85
C HIS A 259 -7.25 9.63 8.45
N LEU A 260 -6.56 9.09 7.48
CA LEU A 260 -6.97 9.04 6.08
C LEU A 260 -8.20 8.14 5.88
N ASN A 261 -9.14 8.61 5.08
CA ASN A 261 -10.22 7.78 4.54
C ASN A 261 -9.71 6.89 3.38
N ALA A 262 -10.61 6.15 2.73
CA ALA A 262 -10.24 5.25 1.64
C ALA A 262 -9.58 5.98 0.45
N ALA A 263 -10.05 7.18 0.11
CA ALA A 263 -9.48 8.00 -0.97
C ALA A 263 -8.06 8.48 -0.62
N GLY A 264 -7.86 8.99 0.59
CA GLY A 264 -6.55 9.41 1.08
C GLY A 264 -5.57 8.24 1.18
N ALA A 265 -6.01 7.08 1.69
CA ALA A 265 -5.19 5.87 1.75
C ALA A 265 -4.78 5.37 0.36
N ALA A 266 -5.66 5.45 -0.62
CA ALA A 266 -5.33 5.11 -2.01
C ALA A 266 -4.26 6.05 -2.58
N LYS A 267 -4.28 7.35 -2.26
CA LYS A 267 -3.24 8.31 -2.67
C LYS A 267 -1.88 7.95 -2.05
N VAL A 268 -1.81 7.69 -0.74
CA VAL A 268 -0.56 7.27 -0.08
C VAL A 268 -0.03 5.98 -0.72
N THR A 269 -0.91 4.99 -0.94
CA THR A 269 -0.54 3.72 -1.57
C THR A 269 0.03 3.92 -2.97
N ARG A 270 -0.51 4.86 -3.74
CA ARG A 270 0.04 5.24 -5.05
C ARG A 270 1.47 5.76 -4.94
N TYR A 271 1.75 6.71 -4.04
CA TYR A 271 3.10 7.23 -3.83
C TYR A 271 4.09 6.14 -3.40
N LEU A 272 3.66 5.26 -2.49
CA LEU A 272 4.47 4.10 -2.10
C LEU A 272 4.75 3.17 -3.28
N ASN A 273 3.75 2.88 -4.10
CA ASN A 273 3.93 2.04 -5.28
C ASN A 273 4.88 2.67 -6.30
N GLU A 274 4.77 3.97 -6.55
CA GLU A 274 5.71 4.69 -7.41
C GLU A 274 7.15 4.56 -6.91
N TYR A 275 7.36 4.67 -5.58
CA TYR A 275 8.67 4.48 -4.97
C TYR A 275 9.18 3.04 -5.12
N LEU A 276 8.39 2.06 -4.65
CA LEU A 276 8.75 0.64 -4.67
C LEU A 276 9.05 0.13 -6.08
N MET A 277 8.39 0.70 -7.09
CA MET A 277 8.60 0.35 -8.49
C MET A 277 9.86 0.98 -9.10
N ARG A 278 10.26 2.18 -8.66
CA ARG A 278 11.49 2.83 -9.15
C ARG A 278 12.75 2.11 -8.69
N GLU A 279 12.77 1.67 -7.45
CA GLU A 279 13.92 1.00 -6.83
C GLU A 279 14.18 -0.41 -7.39
N THR A 280 13.20 -1.02 -8.05
CA THR A 280 13.37 -2.35 -8.62
C THR A 280 14.08 -2.29 -9.98
N LYS A 281 15.18 -3.01 -10.16
CA LYS A 281 15.85 -3.15 -11.46
C LYS A 281 14.88 -3.75 -12.49
N GLN A 282 14.95 -3.28 -13.72
CA GLN A 282 14.01 -3.70 -14.79
C GLN A 282 13.98 -5.22 -15.00
N GLU A 283 15.13 -5.89 -14.88
CA GLU A 283 15.21 -7.35 -15.00
C GLU A 283 14.52 -8.10 -13.84
N ASP A 284 14.63 -7.59 -12.60
CA ASP A 284 13.96 -8.18 -11.43
C ASP A 284 12.45 -7.94 -11.48
N ARG A 285 12.01 -6.78 -12.01
CA ARG A 285 10.59 -6.50 -12.27
C ARG A 285 9.97 -7.51 -13.21
N MET A 286 10.66 -7.82 -14.33
CA MET A 286 10.13 -8.76 -15.32
C MET A 286 9.99 -10.18 -14.78
N ARG A 287 10.81 -10.58 -13.78
CA ARG A 287 10.70 -11.89 -13.10
C ARG A 287 9.50 -11.99 -12.16
N GLY A 288 9.01 -10.87 -11.64
CA GLY A 288 7.84 -10.81 -10.74
C GLY A 288 6.50 -10.72 -11.46
N LEU A 289 6.51 -10.51 -12.79
CA LEU A 289 5.29 -10.35 -13.57
C LEU A 289 4.58 -11.68 -13.78
N HIS A 290 3.28 -11.67 -13.54
CA HIS A 290 2.40 -12.82 -13.78
C HIS A 290 1.14 -12.36 -14.49
N LEU A 291 0.78 -12.99 -15.60
CA LEU A 291 -0.47 -12.76 -16.30
C LEU A 291 -1.44 -13.90 -16.02
N ARG A 292 -2.51 -13.63 -15.27
CA ARG A 292 -3.53 -14.61 -14.92
C ARG A 292 -4.90 -14.27 -15.51
N PRO A 293 -5.77 -15.27 -15.73
CA PRO A 293 -7.18 -15.00 -16.01
C PRO A 293 -7.82 -14.18 -14.87
N ALA A 294 -8.70 -13.26 -15.25
CA ALA A 294 -9.45 -12.46 -14.28
C ALA A 294 -10.52 -13.32 -13.56
N ASP A 295 -10.71 -13.07 -12.27
CA ASP A 295 -11.70 -13.74 -11.43
C ASP A 295 -12.72 -12.77 -10.83
N ALA A 296 -13.63 -13.26 -9.97
CA ALA A 296 -14.68 -12.43 -9.41
C ALA A 296 -14.18 -11.28 -8.52
N GLN A 297 -13.00 -11.40 -7.94
CA GLN A 297 -12.42 -10.41 -7.02
C GLN A 297 -11.84 -9.21 -7.77
N ASP A 298 -11.55 -9.36 -9.05
CA ASP A 298 -10.96 -8.30 -9.87
C ASP A 298 -11.94 -7.18 -10.27
N CYS A 299 -13.23 -7.37 -10.01
CA CYS A 299 -14.27 -6.44 -10.44
C CYS A 299 -14.00 -5.00 -10.00
N ARG A 300 -13.56 -4.80 -8.76
CA ARG A 300 -13.28 -3.46 -8.21
C ARG A 300 -12.06 -2.83 -8.87
N PHE A 301 -10.98 -3.57 -9.02
CA PHE A 301 -9.78 -3.10 -9.72
C PHE A 301 -10.09 -2.70 -11.17
N LEU A 302 -10.82 -3.54 -11.90
CA LEU A 302 -11.22 -3.26 -13.29
C LEU A 302 -12.12 -2.04 -13.41
N TYR A 303 -13.02 -1.83 -12.44
CA TYR A 303 -13.87 -0.64 -12.35
C TYR A 303 -13.04 0.63 -12.16
N GLU A 304 -12.11 0.63 -11.22
CA GLU A 304 -11.24 1.77 -10.93
C GLU A 304 -10.34 2.09 -12.13
N LEU A 305 -9.78 1.05 -12.75
CA LEU A 305 -8.97 1.17 -13.94
C LEU A 305 -9.75 1.75 -15.13
N ARG A 306 -11.01 1.31 -15.34
CA ARG A 306 -11.88 1.82 -16.40
C ARG A 306 -12.27 3.28 -16.20
N ASN A 307 -12.45 3.70 -14.95
CA ASN A 307 -12.84 5.07 -14.59
C ASN A 307 -11.64 6.01 -14.35
N ASP A 308 -10.40 5.51 -14.47
CA ASP A 308 -9.21 6.36 -14.46
C ASP A 308 -9.32 7.46 -15.54
N PRO A 309 -9.07 8.74 -15.22
CA PRO A 309 -9.26 9.85 -16.15
C PRO A 309 -8.45 9.70 -17.45
N LEU A 310 -7.22 9.20 -17.40
CA LEU A 310 -6.39 9.01 -18.59
C LEU A 310 -6.83 7.80 -19.41
N VAL A 311 -7.29 6.73 -18.77
CA VAL A 311 -7.87 5.57 -19.46
C VAL A 311 -9.14 5.99 -20.18
N ARG A 312 -10.02 6.77 -19.54
CA ARG A 312 -11.22 7.32 -20.17
C ARG A 312 -10.88 8.23 -21.35
N ALA A 313 -9.94 9.16 -21.18
CA ALA A 313 -9.51 10.06 -22.25
C ALA A 313 -8.98 9.29 -23.46
N SER A 314 -8.23 8.20 -23.23
CA SER A 314 -7.67 7.35 -24.28
C SER A 314 -8.67 6.37 -24.90
N SER A 315 -9.84 6.19 -24.31
CA SER A 315 -10.91 5.30 -24.79
C SER A 315 -11.85 6.01 -25.76
N PHE A 316 -12.48 5.27 -26.67
CA PHE A 316 -13.55 5.80 -27.54
C PHE A 316 -14.81 6.14 -26.74
N HIS A 317 -15.03 5.51 -25.59
CA HIS A 317 -16.10 5.81 -24.63
C HIS A 317 -15.52 6.54 -23.44
N THR A 318 -15.80 7.81 -23.29
CA THR A 318 -15.15 8.69 -22.30
C THR A 318 -15.95 8.90 -21.02
N GLU A 319 -17.22 8.45 -20.98
CA GLU A 319 -18.10 8.63 -19.84
C GLU A 319 -17.64 7.78 -18.65
N GLU A 320 -17.90 8.29 -17.46
CA GLU A 320 -17.75 7.56 -16.23
C GLU A 320 -18.87 6.53 -16.08
N ILE A 321 -18.53 5.33 -15.65
CA ILE A 321 -19.47 4.21 -15.51
C ILE A 321 -19.78 4.00 -14.03
N PRO A 322 -21.06 3.97 -13.61
CA PRO A 322 -21.45 3.60 -12.26
C PRO A 322 -21.01 2.17 -11.91
N TYR A 323 -20.63 1.92 -10.65
CA TYR A 323 -20.11 0.63 -10.20
C TYR A 323 -21.07 -0.54 -10.49
N GLU A 324 -22.37 -0.35 -10.20
CA GLU A 324 -23.38 -1.37 -10.44
C GLU A 324 -23.50 -1.76 -11.93
N GLN A 325 -23.36 -0.78 -12.82
CA GLN A 325 -23.36 -1.04 -14.26
C GLN A 325 -22.13 -1.82 -14.68
N HIS A 326 -20.94 -1.43 -14.16
CA HIS A 326 -19.70 -2.14 -14.41
C HIS A 326 -19.75 -3.59 -13.90
N GLN A 327 -20.24 -3.79 -12.69
CA GLN A 327 -20.37 -5.11 -12.07
C GLN A 327 -21.22 -6.07 -12.94
N LYS A 328 -22.40 -5.61 -13.41
CA LYS A 328 -23.26 -6.39 -14.30
C LYS A 328 -22.56 -6.75 -15.62
N TRP A 329 -21.90 -5.76 -16.23
CA TRP A 329 -21.11 -5.95 -17.44
C TRP A 329 -19.98 -6.95 -17.23
N TYR A 330 -19.24 -6.83 -16.13
CA TYR A 330 -18.12 -7.72 -15.83
C TYR A 330 -18.56 -9.16 -15.61
N GLU A 331 -19.65 -9.39 -14.88
CA GLU A 331 -20.21 -10.72 -14.69
C GLU A 331 -20.62 -11.38 -16.01
N GLN A 332 -21.20 -10.61 -16.94
CA GLN A 332 -21.56 -11.09 -18.27
C GLN A 332 -20.30 -11.42 -19.10
N LYS A 333 -19.33 -10.51 -19.14
CA LYS A 333 -18.10 -10.69 -19.91
C LYS A 333 -17.28 -11.87 -19.40
N ARG A 334 -17.18 -12.07 -18.10
CA ARG A 334 -16.43 -13.17 -17.49
C ARG A 334 -17.03 -14.56 -17.82
N LYS A 335 -18.33 -14.64 -18.07
CA LYS A 335 -19.02 -15.86 -18.46
C LYS A 335 -19.03 -16.11 -19.97
N ASN A 336 -18.65 -15.11 -20.76
CA ASN A 336 -18.68 -15.19 -22.22
C ASN A 336 -17.46 -15.96 -22.75
N GLU A 337 -17.68 -17.05 -23.43
CA GLU A 337 -16.61 -17.87 -24.04
C GLU A 337 -15.84 -17.12 -25.15
N ASN A 338 -16.43 -16.09 -25.74
CA ASN A 338 -15.78 -15.24 -26.73
C ASN A 338 -15.05 -14.03 -26.11
N CYS A 339 -14.95 -13.96 -24.78
CA CYS A 339 -14.19 -12.93 -24.09
C CYS A 339 -13.11 -13.56 -23.21
N ARG A 340 -11.91 -13.01 -23.25
CA ARG A 340 -10.84 -13.31 -22.30
C ARG A 340 -10.39 -12.02 -21.64
N ILE A 341 -10.34 -12.04 -20.32
CA ILE A 341 -9.80 -10.93 -19.52
C ILE A 341 -8.67 -11.49 -18.68
N TYR A 342 -7.53 -10.84 -18.76
CA TYR A 342 -6.35 -11.18 -17.98
C TYR A 342 -5.96 -10.00 -17.11
N ILE A 343 -5.45 -10.31 -15.93
CA ILE A 343 -4.86 -9.35 -14.99
C ILE A 343 -3.35 -9.54 -14.99
N LEU A 344 -2.64 -8.46 -15.22
CA LEU A 344 -1.21 -8.41 -14.96
C LEU A 344 -0.98 -8.12 -13.49
N GLU A 345 -0.23 -8.98 -12.84
CA GLU A 345 0.27 -8.77 -11.48
C GLU A 345 1.77 -8.55 -11.49
N ASP A 346 2.24 -7.64 -10.62
CA ASP A 346 3.64 -7.52 -10.23
C ASP A 346 3.74 -7.86 -8.75
N ALA A 347 4.47 -8.93 -8.45
CA ALA A 347 4.61 -9.47 -7.09
C ALA A 347 3.26 -9.73 -6.36
N GLY A 348 2.22 -10.10 -7.10
CA GLY A 348 0.89 -10.40 -6.59
C GLY A 348 -0.06 -9.18 -6.52
N ALA A 349 0.41 -7.97 -6.86
CA ALA A 349 -0.43 -6.79 -6.94
C ALA A 349 -0.94 -6.56 -8.37
N PRO A 350 -2.25 -6.35 -8.62
CA PRO A 350 -2.78 -6.08 -9.94
C PRO A 350 -2.34 -4.71 -10.44
N VAL A 351 -1.64 -4.69 -11.59
CA VAL A 351 -1.04 -3.48 -12.19
C VAL A 351 -1.64 -3.10 -13.54
N GLY A 352 -2.36 -4.03 -14.18
CA GLY A 352 -2.98 -3.78 -15.48
C GLY A 352 -3.95 -4.89 -15.88
N GLN A 353 -4.67 -4.63 -16.95
CA GLN A 353 -5.55 -5.61 -17.58
C GLN A 353 -5.40 -5.63 -19.09
N VAL A 354 -5.63 -6.79 -19.70
CA VAL A 354 -5.84 -6.94 -21.12
C VAL A 354 -7.10 -7.76 -21.37
N ARG A 355 -7.92 -7.33 -22.33
CA ARG A 355 -9.14 -7.99 -22.74
C ARG A 355 -9.08 -8.29 -24.24
N ALA A 356 -9.47 -9.49 -24.62
CA ALA A 356 -9.67 -9.92 -25.99
C ALA A 356 -11.13 -10.36 -26.19
N ASP A 357 -11.83 -9.69 -27.08
CA ASP A 357 -13.20 -10.01 -27.50
C ASP A 357 -13.14 -10.65 -28.91
N ARG A 358 -13.43 -11.94 -29.00
CA ARG A 358 -13.38 -12.73 -30.24
C ARG A 358 -14.64 -12.53 -31.08
N ASP A 359 -14.48 -12.44 -32.37
CA ASP A 359 -15.58 -12.40 -33.35
C ASP A 359 -16.39 -13.72 -33.38
N GLU A 360 -17.57 -13.68 -33.98
CA GLU A 360 -18.44 -14.84 -34.09
C GLU A 360 -17.85 -15.99 -34.93
N ARG A 361 -16.91 -15.70 -35.83
CA ARG A 361 -16.24 -16.70 -36.68
C ARG A 361 -15.05 -17.35 -35.98
N GLY A 362 -14.59 -16.77 -34.87
CA GLY A 362 -13.42 -17.27 -34.14
C GLY A 362 -12.09 -17.01 -34.85
N GLU A 363 -12.08 -16.14 -35.85
CA GLU A 363 -10.86 -15.86 -36.65
C GLU A 363 -10.06 -14.70 -36.07
N SER A 364 -10.73 -13.62 -35.62
CA SER A 364 -10.09 -12.44 -35.06
C SER A 364 -10.59 -12.10 -33.66
N ALA A 365 -9.78 -11.38 -32.89
CA ALA A 365 -10.20 -10.81 -31.61
C ALA A 365 -9.74 -9.35 -31.47
N GLU A 366 -10.65 -8.50 -31.05
CA GLU A 366 -10.33 -7.13 -30.65
C GLU A 366 -9.64 -7.14 -29.28
N ILE A 367 -8.42 -6.58 -29.22
CA ILE A 367 -7.63 -6.49 -28.00
C ILE A 367 -7.64 -5.07 -27.45
N SER A 368 -7.92 -4.93 -26.17
CA SER A 368 -7.83 -3.67 -25.42
C SER A 368 -7.08 -3.87 -24.12
N TYR A 369 -6.38 -2.84 -23.66
CA TYR A 369 -5.61 -2.91 -22.41
C TYR A 369 -5.60 -1.60 -21.66
N ALA A 370 -5.31 -1.68 -20.37
CA ALA A 370 -5.04 -0.54 -19.53
C ALA A 370 -4.01 -0.89 -18.44
N ILE A 371 -3.21 0.10 -18.06
CA ILE A 371 -2.24 0.01 -16.95
C ILE A 371 -2.64 1.01 -15.89
N ALA A 372 -2.61 0.59 -14.63
CA ALA A 372 -2.89 1.46 -13.49
C ALA A 372 -1.96 2.68 -13.50
N GLU A 373 -2.50 3.85 -13.12
CA GLU A 373 -1.79 5.14 -13.20
C GLU A 373 -0.38 5.07 -12.63
N TRP A 374 -0.25 4.50 -11.43
CA TRP A 374 1.02 4.37 -10.72
C TRP A 374 2.00 3.37 -11.34
N ALA A 375 1.54 2.49 -12.22
CA ALA A 375 2.34 1.46 -12.88
C ALA A 375 2.76 1.83 -14.33
N ARG A 376 2.30 2.97 -14.86
CA ARG A 376 2.63 3.44 -16.21
C ARG A 376 4.11 3.80 -16.35
N GLY A 377 4.64 3.70 -17.56
CA GLY A 377 6.05 4.04 -17.85
C GLY A 377 7.06 2.94 -17.53
N ASN A 378 6.64 1.81 -16.94
CA ASN A 378 7.51 0.71 -16.52
C ASN A 378 7.67 -0.42 -17.56
N GLY A 379 7.15 -0.24 -18.75
CA GLY A 379 7.23 -1.25 -19.83
C GLY A 379 6.19 -2.39 -19.72
N TYR A 380 5.30 -2.34 -18.73
CA TYR A 380 4.31 -3.39 -18.46
C TYR A 380 3.34 -3.65 -19.59
N ALA A 381 2.92 -2.60 -20.30
CA ALA A 381 1.99 -2.76 -21.41
C ALA A 381 2.54 -3.70 -22.51
N SER A 382 3.82 -3.49 -22.90
CA SER A 382 4.45 -4.34 -23.93
C SER A 382 4.61 -5.79 -23.45
N TRP A 383 5.01 -5.99 -22.18
CA TRP A 383 5.14 -7.32 -21.61
C TRP A 383 3.78 -8.03 -21.50
N MET A 384 2.78 -7.32 -20.99
CA MET A 384 1.42 -7.85 -20.78
C MET A 384 0.77 -8.27 -22.09
N LEU A 385 0.88 -7.44 -23.12
CA LEU A 385 0.35 -7.77 -24.44
C LEU A 385 1.06 -8.98 -25.05
N ALA A 386 2.40 -9.04 -25.00
CA ALA A 386 3.15 -10.18 -25.49
C ALA A 386 2.76 -11.49 -24.77
N ALA A 387 2.64 -11.46 -23.44
CA ALA A 387 2.21 -12.62 -22.67
C ALA A 387 0.73 -13.01 -22.95
N ALA A 388 -0.14 -12.03 -23.22
CA ALA A 388 -1.51 -12.31 -23.62
C ALA A 388 -1.59 -12.93 -25.03
N GLU A 389 -0.80 -12.45 -25.97
CA GLU A 389 -0.69 -13.04 -27.31
C GLU A 389 -0.28 -14.51 -27.23
N GLU A 390 0.74 -14.83 -26.45
CA GLU A 390 1.20 -16.20 -26.23
C GLU A 390 0.07 -17.08 -25.65
N GLN A 391 -0.60 -16.65 -24.58
CA GLN A 391 -1.69 -17.41 -23.97
C GLN A 391 -2.90 -17.57 -24.90
N LEU A 392 -3.25 -16.56 -25.69
CA LEU A 392 -4.34 -16.61 -26.66
C LEU A 392 -4.01 -17.57 -27.83
N SER A 393 -2.77 -17.52 -28.29
CA SER A 393 -2.24 -18.41 -29.34
C SER A 393 -2.21 -19.87 -28.87
N GLU A 394 -1.63 -20.17 -27.72
CA GLU A 394 -1.57 -21.52 -27.15
C GLU A 394 -2.94 -22.16 -26.96
N LYS A 395 -3.94 -21.35 -26.61
CA LYS A 395 -5.33 -21.80 -26.45
C LYS A 395 -6.13 -21.85 -27.75
N GLY A 396 -5.52 -21.47 -28.88
CA GLY A 396 -6.21 -21.39 -30.16
C GLY A 396 -7.42 -20.45 -30.14
N PHE A 397 -7.34 -19.37 -29.37
CA PHE A 397 -8.49 -18.49 -29.14
C PHE A 397 -8.88 -17.71 -30.38
N CYS A 398 -7.93 -17.19 -31.14
CA CYS A 398 -8.12 -16.54 -32.45
C CYS A 398 -6.84 -16.69 -33.26
N ARG A 399 -6.90 -16.31 -34.54
CA ARG A 399 -5.74 -16.32 -35.46
C ARG A 399 -5.11 -14.93 -35.60
N GLU A 400 -5.88 -13.90 -35.33
CA GLU A 400 -5.47 -12.52 -35.51
C GLU A 400 -5.96 -11.64 -34.37
N LEU A 401 -5.12 -10.69 -33.94
CA LEU A 401 -5.47 -9.64 -32.99
C LEU A 401 -5.61 -8.31 -33.70
N LEU A 402 -6.66 -7.58 -33.32
CA LEU A 402 -7.00 -6.26 -33.83
C LEU A 402 -7.04 -5.28 -32.68
N ALA A 403 -6.55 -4.05 -32.88
CA ALA A 403 -6.67 -2.98 -31.90
C ALA A 403 -6.93 -1.64 -32.59
N GLU A 404 -7.70 -0.78 -31.95
CA GLU A 404 -7.96 0.57 -32.38
C GLU A 404 -7.39 1.58 -31.38
N VAL A 405 -6.66 2.58 -31.87
CA VAL A 405 -5.96 3.58 -31.06
C VAL A 405 -6.23 4.98 -31.58
N LYS A 406 -6.66 5.88 -30.71
CA LYS A 406 -6.86 7.29 -31.06
C LYS A 406 -5.56 7.98 -31.50
N ASN A 407 -5.69 9.04 -32.32
CA ASN A 407 -4.56 9.85 -32.79
C ASN A 407 -3.70 10.45 -31.67
N ASP A 408 -4.30 10.82 -30.55
CA ASP A 408 -3.64 11.45 -29.38
C ASP A 408 -3.08 10.45 -28.38
N ASN A 409 -3.38 9.14 -28.53
CA ASN A 409 -2.86 8.11 -27.64
C ASN A 409 -1.50 7.57 -28.13
N ILE A 410 -0.49 8.47 -28.13
CA ILE A 410 0.87 8.16 -28.58
C ILE A 410 1.50 7.00 -27.78
N ALA A 411 1.14 6.86 -26.51
CA ALA A 411 1.67 5.79 -25.67
C ALA A 411 1.28 4.40 -26.21
N SER A 412 0.01 4.18 -26.52
CA SER A 412 -0.46 2.91 -27.08
C SER A 412 0.07 2.67 -28.50
N GLN A 413 0.16 3.71 -29.33
CA GLN A 413 0.77 3.60 -30.66
C GLN A 413 2.19 3.00 -30.56
N LYS A 414 3.04 3.58 -29.70
CA LYS A 414 4.41 3.08 -29.47
C LYS A 414 4.46 1.64 -28.96
N VAL A 415 3.49 1.22 -28.15
CA VAL A 415 3.43 -0.15 -27.64
C VAL A 415 3.15 -1.13 -28.78
N PHE A 416 2.12 -0.89 -29.60
CA PHE A 416 1.78 -1.75 -30.72
C PHE A 416 2.88 -1.77 -31.80
N GLN A 417 3.48 -0.62 -32.11
CA GLN A 417 4.64 -0.53 -33.01
C GLN A 417 5.83 -1.35 -32.51
N LYS A 418 6.16 -1.22 -31.20
CA LYS A 418 7.25 -2.00 -30.56
C LYS A 418 7.01 -3.50 -30.61
N LEU A 419 5.75 -3.94 -30.53
CA LEU A 419 5.37 -5.35 -30.63
C LEU A 419 5.29 -5.85 -32.06
N GLY A 420 5.48 -4.98 -33.07
CA GLY A 420 5.50 -5.34 -34.49
C GLY A 420 4.11 -5.59 -35.06
N TYR A 421 3.08 -4.90 -34.56
CA TYR A 421 1.78 -4.88 -35.20
C TYR A 421 1.85 -4.12 -36.53
N GLU A 422 1.14 -4.59 -37.54
CA GLU A 422 0.90 -3.85 -38.75
C GLU A 422 -0.03 -2.68 -38.49
N GLU A 423 0.39 -1.47 -38.86
CA GLU A 423 -0.33 -0.23 -38.60
C GLU A 423 -1.04 0.25 -39.85
N GLN A 424 -2.31 0.62 -39.75
CA GLN A 424 -3.06 1.28 -40.78
C GLN A 424 -3.68 2.56 -40.22
N ARG A 425 -3.56 3.67 -40.97
CA ARG A 425 -4.14 4.94 -40.56
C ARG A 425 -5.62 4.97 -40.93
N GLU A 426 -6.44 5.43 -39.96
CA GLU A 426 -7.86 5.58 -40.09
C GLU A 426 -8.27 7.04 -39.78
N ASP A 427 -9.51 7.43 -40.07
CA ASP A 427 -10.02 8.78 -39.80
C ASP A 427 -10.02 9.13 -38.28
N TYR A 428 -10.23 8.13 -37.42
CA TYR A 428 -10.27 8.28 -35.96
C TYR A 428 -8.92 8.07 -35.27
N GLY A 429 -7.91 7.57 -35.99
CA GLY A 429 -6.62 7.23 -35.39
C GLY A 429 -5.86 6.18 -36.18
N PHE A 430 -5.58 5.06 -35.54
CA PHE A 430 -4.84 3.93 -36.12
C PHE A 430 -5.51 2.61 -35.77
N SER A 431 -5.59 1.71 -36.75
CA SER A 431 -5.85 0.29 -36.53
C SER A 431 -4.54 -0.49 -36.55
N TYR A 432 -4.43 -1.45 -35.67
CA TYR A 432 -3.28 -2.33 -35.49
C TYR A 432 -3.71 -3.76 -35.66
N ARG A 433 -2.93 -4.55 -36.43
CA ARG A 433 -3.24 -5.94 -36.75
C ARG A 433 -2.02 -6.82 -36.53
N ARG A 434 -2.21 -8.01 -35.96
CA ARG A 434 -1.16 -8.99 -35.78
C ARG A 434 -1.70 -10.40 -35.85
N ALA A 435 -1.14 -11.22 -36.76
CA ALA A 435 -1.40 -12.65 -36.79
C ALA A 435 -0.75 -13.32 -35.56
N ILE A 436 -1.54 -14.12 -34.82
CA ILE A 436 -1.10 -14.96 -33.71
C ILE A 436 -1.57 -16.38 -34.03
N GLY A 437 -0.69 -17.35 -34.09
CA GLY A 437 -1.12 -18.72 -34.22
C GLY A 437 -0.37 -19.53 -35.25
N GLN A 438 0.08 -20.65 -34.75
CA GLN A 438 0.87 -21.74 -35.31
C GLN A 438 2.20 -21.31 -35.92
N ASN A 439 3.25 -21.80 -35.27
CA ASN A 439 4.61 -21.82 -35.74
C ASN A 439 4.61 -21.98 -37.25
N ALA A 440 5.24 -21.05 -37.93
CA ALA A 440 5.77 -21.25 -39.25
C ALA A 440 6.85 -22.34 -39.16
N ASP A 441 6.46 -23.58 -38.94
CA ASP A 441 7.25 -24.72 -39.34
C ASP A 441 7.08 -24.89 -40.83
N GLY A 442 7.97 -24.24 -41.56
CA GLY A 442 7.97 -24.30 -42.97
C GLY A 442 9.06 -23.45 -43.62
N LYS A 443 10.34 -23.57 -43.14
CA LYS A 443 11.53 -23.65 -44.03
C LYS A 443 12.78 -23.92 -43.21
#